data_df703ac352ccfaf56aecf57bd8d32f6f
#
_entry.id   df703ac352ccfaf56aecf57bd8d32f6f
#
_cell.length_a   1.000
_cell.length_b   1.000
_cell.length_c   1.000
_cell.angle_alpha   90.00
_cell.angle_beta   90.00
_cell.angle_gamma   90.00
#
_symmetry.space_group_name_H-M   'P 1'
#
loop_
_entity.id
_entity.type
_entity.pdbx_description
1 polymer ?
#
loop_
_entity_poly.entity_id
_entity_poly.type
_entity_poly.pdbx_seq_one_letter_code
_entity_poly.pdbx_strand_id
1 'polypeptide(L)'
;MPVTIIAEAGVNHNGSLEMAKEMARVAKECGADIVKYQTAVPELVVSKFAEKAEYQKQTTDAAESQLEMIRKLHFSFEAHKELKEYCDSIGIQYLSAPFDVPSVKFLSTMGLPLLKIPSGEITNLPYLEVMAAQKTPVLLPTGMSTLDEITDALGVLDDGGCPEVTILHCNTQY
;
A
#
# COMPACT_ATOMS: atom_id res chain seq x y z
N MET A 1 -3.94 -12.78 -22.74
CA MET A 1 -3.64 -12.99 -21.31
C MET A 1 -4.82 -12.48 -20.51
N PRO A 2 -5.25 -13.15 -19.45
CA PRO A 2 -6.28 -12.60 -18.57
C PRO A 2 -5.75 -11.33 -17.88
N VAL A 3 -6.66 -10.37 -17.64
CA VAL A 3 -6.34 -9.14 -16.90
C VAL A 3 -6.49 -9.43 -15.42
N THR A 4 -5.50 -9.05 -14.60
CA THR A 4 -5.57 -9.14 -13.14
C THR A 4 -6.33 -7.94 -12.59
N ILE A 5 -7.39 -8.18 -11.83
CA ILE A 5 -8.22 -7.16 -11.19
C ILE A 5 -7.80 -7.00 -9.73
N ILE A 6 -7.33 -5.81 -9.37
CA ILE A 6 -6.96 -5.45 -8.00
C ILE A 6 -8.01 -4.51 -7.42
N ALA A 7 -8.77 -4.98 -6.45
CA ALA A 7 -9.72 -4.15 -5.71
C ALA A 7 -9.00 -3.32 -4.65
N GLU A 8 -9.20 -2.02 -4.65
CA GLU A 8 -8.61 -1.09 -3.68
C GLU A 8 -9.50 -0.95 -2.44
N ALA A 9 -9.17 -1.65 -1.37
CA ALA A 9 -9.80 -1.45 -0.07
C ALA A 9 -9.17 -0.28 0.70
N GLY A 10 -7.87 -0.08 0.51
CA GLY A 10 -7.12 1.02 1.12
C GLY A 10 -7.24 1.02 2.65
N VAL A 11 -7.67 2.15 3.20
CA VAL A 11 -7.99 2.31 4.64
C VAL A 11 -9.49 2.51 4.90
N ASN A 12 -10.34 2.20 3.92
CA ASN A 12 -11.81 2.38 4.04
C ASN A 12 -12.45 1.48 5.10
N HIS A 13 -11.71 0.54 5.64
CA HIS A 13 -12.11 -0.27 6.81
C HIS A 13 -12.16 0.53 8.12
N ASN A 14 -11.67 1.78 8.14
CA ASN A 14 -11.70 2.69 9.31
C ASN A 14 -11.16 2.05 10.61
N GLY A 15 -10.08 1.28 10.52
CA GLY A 15 -9.49 0.59 11.67
C GLY A 15 -10.24 -0.67 12.14
N SER A 16 -11.31 -1.06 11.47
CA SER A 16 -12.08 -2.28 11.81
C SER A 16 -11.58 -3.47 10.99
N LEU A 17 -11.02 -4.48 11.66
CA LEU A 17 -10.58 -5.72 11.01
C LEU A 17 -11.75 -6.51 10.41
N GLU A 18 -12.90 -6.51 11.08
CA GLU A 18 -14.10 -7.19 10.56
C GLU A 18 -14.61 -6.51 9.29
N MET A 19 -14.57 -5.18 9.22
CA MET A 19 -14.91 -4.45 7.99
C MET A 19 -13.89 -4.74 6.88
N ALA A 20 -12.60 -4.84 7.19
CA ALA A 20 -11.59 -5.21 6.20
C ALA A 20 -11.82 -6.63 5.65
N LYS A 21 -12.16 -7.60 6.49
CA LYS A 21 -12.53 -8.96 6.07
C LYS A 21 -13.77 -8.94 5.17
N GLU A 22 -14.79 -8.15 5.53
CA GLU A 22 -16.00 -8.01 4.71
C GLU A 22 -15.68 -7.39 3.34
N MET A 23 -14.79 -6.37 3.29
CA MET A 23 -14.33 -5.79 2.02
C MET A 23 -13.61 -6.82 1.15
N ALA A 24 -12.78 -7.69 1.74
CA ALA A 24 -12.13 -8.78 1.01
C ALA A 24 -13.15 -9.79 0.45
N ARG A 25 -14.16 -10.16 1.26
CA ARG A 25 -15.24 -11.05 0.83
C ARG A 25 -16.00 -10.47 -0.36
N VAL A 26 -16.41 -9.21 -0.27
CA VAL A 26 -17.14 -8.51 -1.35
C VAL A 26 -16.27 -8.38 -2.60
N ALA A 27 -14.98 -8.01 -2.46
CA ALA A 27 -14.05 -7.95 -3.58
C ALA A 27 -13.97 -9.30 -4.32
N LYS A 28 -13.88 -10.41 -3.58
CA LYS A 28 -13.90 -11.78 -4.14
C LYS A 28 -15.20 -12.08 -4.88
N GLU A 29 -16.34 -11.76 -4.30
CA GLU A 29 -17.65 -12.00 -4.91
C GLU A 29 -17.86 -11.18 -6.18
N CYS A 30 -17.26 -9.97 -6.24
CA CYS A 30 -17.26 -9.12 -7.42
C CYS A 30 -16.26 -9.57 -8.51
N GLY A 31 -15.48 -10.62 -8.26
CA GLY A 31 -14.55 -11.19 -9.24
C GLY A 31 -13.17 -10.57 -9.25
N ALA A 32 -12.77 -9.84 -8.19
CA ALA A 32 -11.40 -9.38 -8.06
C ALA A 32 -10.44 -10.55 -7.77
N ASP A 33 -9.25 -10.49 -8.34
CA ASP A 33 -8.16 -11.46 -8.11
C ASP A 33 -7.40 -11.12 -6.83
N ILE A 34 -7.23 -9.83 -6.57
CA ILE A 34 -6.45 -9.29 -5.45
C ILE A 34 -7.27 -8.23 -4.72
N VAL A 35 -7.17 -8.19 -3.39
CA VAL A 35 -7.65 -7.07 -2.56
C VAL A 35 -6.44 -6.35 -1.96
N LYS A 36 -6.38 -5.02 -2.12
CA LYS A 36 -5.23 -4.20 -1.69
C LYS A 36 -5.57 -3.27 -0.53
N TYR A 37 -4.71 -3.32 0.50
CA TYR A 37 -4.74 -2.48 1.70
C TYR A 37 -3.53 -1.56 1.77
N GLN A 38 -3.37 -0.87 2.90
CA GLN A 38 -2.23 -0.01 3.21
C GLN A 38 -1.62 -0.43 4.55
N THR A 39 -0.29 -0.45 4.61
CA THR A 39 0.45 -0.78 5.84
C THR A 39 1.40 0.37 6.15
N ALA A 40 1.30 0.92 7.35
CA ALA A 40 2.20 1.97 7.80
C ALA A 40 2.39 1.94 9.32
N VAL A 41 3.53 2.45 9.75
CA VAL A 41 3.75 2.92 11.13
C VAL A 41 3.44 4.42 11.11
N PRO A 42 2.32 4.87 11.68
CA PRO A 42 1.82 6.25 11.54
C PRO A 42 2.87 7.34 11.82
N GLU A 43 3.71 7.11 12.83
CA GLU A 43 4.76 8.04 13.26
C GLU A 43 5.89 8.22 12.24
N LEU A 44 6.02 7.30 11.28
CA LEU A 44 7.05 7.33 10.23
C LEU A 44 6.56 7.96 8.93
N VAL A 45 5.25 8.09 8.74
CA VAL A 45 4.67 8.63 7.49
C VAL A 45 4.11 10.03 7.64
N VAL A 46 3.83 10.47 8.89
CA VAL A 46 3.27 11.80 9.15
C VAL A 46 3.99 12.48 10.29
N SER A 47 4.45 13.71 10.03
CA SER A 47 4.96 14.60 11.08
C SER A 47 3.84 15.00 12.04
N LYS A 48 4.16 15.12 13.33
CA LYS A 48 3.23 15.65 14.35
C LYS A 48 2.75 17.08 14.07
N PHE A 49 3.41 17.77 13.14
CA PHE A 49 3.06 19.14 12.73
C PHE A 49 2.30 19.18 11.40
N ALA A 50 2.06 18.02 10.75
CA ALA A 50 1.35 17.98 9.49
C ALA A 50 -0.11 18.37 9.69
N GLU A 51 -0.61 19.24 8.79
CA GLU A 51 -2.02 19.58 8.71
C GLU A 51 -2.76 18.55 7.86
N LYS A 52 -4.05 18.35 8.15
CA LYS A 52 -4.94 17.56 7.30
C LYS A 52 -5.14 18.26 5.96
N ALA A 53 -5.27 17.46 4.88
CA ALA A 53 -5.74 17.97 3.60
C ALA A 53 -7.18 18.51 3.70
N GLU A 54 -7.53 19.46 2.83
CA GLU A 54 -8.84 20.13 2.90
C GLU A 54 -10.03 19.15 2.84
N TYR A 55 -9.96 18.13 1.97
CA TYR A 55 -11.01 17.11 1.89
C TYR A 55 -11.11 16.27 3.17
N GLN A 56 -9.99 16.04 3.87
CA GLN A 56 -9.98 15.31 5.14
C GLN A 56 -10.62 16.14 6.28
N LYS A 57 -10.43 17.47 6.28
CA LYS A 57 -11.06 18.36 7.25
C LYS A 57 -12.58 18.36 7.14
N GLN A 58 -13.12 18.07 5.95
CA GLN A 58 -14.57 18.02 5.71
C GLN A 58 -15.20 16.69 6.14
N THR A 59 -14.41 15.60 6.17
CA THR A 59 -14.92 14.23 6.40
C THR A 59 -14.51 13.63 7.73
N THR A 60 -13.61 14.28 8.47
CA THR A 60 -13.11 13.85 9.79
C THR A 60 -13.21 14.95 10.82
N ASP A 61 -13.02 14.64 12.12
CA ASP A 61 -13.04 15.62 13.19
C ASP A 61 -11.99 16.71 12.96
N ALA A 62 -12.44 17.96 12.86
CA ALA A 62 -11.58 19.12 12.60
C ALA A 62 -10.57 19.42 13.73
N ALA A 63 -10.82 18.95 14.96
CA ALA A 63 -9.94 19.14 16.11
C ALA A 63 -8.83 18.08 16.19
N GLU A 64 -8.95 16.98 15.46
CA GLU A 64 -8.00 15.88 15.43
C GLU A 64 -6.80 16.20 14.53
N SER A 65 -5.58 15.88 14.97
CA SER A 65 -4.38 16.02 14.14
C SER A 65 -4.34 14.99 13.00
N GLN A 66 -3.55 15.26 11.96
CA GLN A 66 -3.31 14.29 10.87
C GLN A 66 -2.78 12.95 11.42
N LEU A 67 -1.85 13.00 12.38
CA LEU A 67 -1.27 11.80 12.97
C LEU A 67 -2.30 10.97 13.76
N GLU A 68 -3.16 11.62 14.55
CA GLU A 68 -4.23 10.93 15.29
C GLU A 68 -5.23 10.27 14.35
N MET A 69 -5.61 10.94 13.27
CA MET A 69 -6.48 10.37 12.25
C MET A 69 -5.84 9.11 11.64
N ILE A 70 -4.57 9.18 11.23
CA ILE A 70 -3.87 8.06 10.61
C ILE A 70 -3.72 6.88 11.58
N ARG A 71 -3.42 7.12 12.86
CA ARG A 71 -3.37 6.07 13.89
C ARG A 71 -4.65 5.25 14.01
N LYS A 72 -5.80 5.88 13.84
CA LYS A 72 -7.10 5.18 13.89
C LYS A 72 -7.36 4.33 12.65
N LEU A 73 -6.74 4.67 11.53
CA LEU A 73 -6.96 4.02 10.25
C LEU A 73 -6.05 2.81 10.01
N HIS A 74 -4.85 2.79 10.58
CA HIS A 74 -3.89 1.74 10.33
C HIS A 74 -3.97 0.60 11.34
N PHE A 75 -3.76 -0.62 10.84
CA PHE A 75 -3.69 -1.85 11.62
C PHE A 75 -2.30 -2.09 12.21
N SER A 76 -2.24 -2.88 13.29
CA SER A 76 -1.00 -3.51 13.72
C SER A 76 -0.53 -4.56 12.70
N PHE A 77 0.75 -4.93 12.75
CA PHE A 77 1.28 -5.99 11.88
C PHE A 77 0.60 -7.35 12.12
N GLU A 78 0.17 -7.63 13.36
CA GLU A 78 -0.58 -8.84 13.70
C GLU A 78 -1.95 -8.86 13.03
N ALA A 79 -2.66 -7.73 13.01
CA ALA A 79 -3.95 -7.64 12.33
C ALA A 79 -3.80 -7.82 10.80
N HIS A 80 -2.72 -7.36 10.20
CA HIS A 80 -2.41 -7.63 8.79
C HIS A 80 -2.17 -9.11 8.50
N LYS A 81 -1.51 -9.86 9.42
CA LYS A 81 -1.35 -11.30 9.29
C LYS A 81 -2.69 -12.02 9.32
N GLU A 82 -3.53 -11.69 10.31
CA GLU A 82 -4.87 -12.27 10.43
C GLU A 82 -5.73 -11.97 9.19
N LEU A 83 -5.65 -10.74 8.67
CA LEU A 83 -6.37 -10.36 7.45
C LEU A 83 -5.88 -11.16 6.23
N LYS A 84 -4.56 -11.37 6.11
CA LYS A 84 -4.01 -12.21 5.04
C LYS A 84 -4.48 -13.66 5.16
N GLU A 85 -4.44 -14.24 6.35
CA GLU A 85 -4.94 -15.60 6.59
C GLU A 85 -6.43 -15.73 6.21
N TYR A 86 -7.23 -14.71 6.53
CA TYR A 86 -8.62 -14.67 6.10
C TYR A 86 -8.74 -14.61 4.57
N CYS A 87 -7.99 -13.73 3.89
CA CYS A 87 -7.98 -13.64 2.43
C CYS A 87 -7.62 -14.98 1.78
N ASP A 88 -6.58 -15.65 2.30
CA ASP A 88 -6.17 -16.98 1.84
C ASP A 88 -7.31 -17.99 2.00
N SER A 89 -8.03 -17.96 3.13
CA SER A 89 -9.13 -18.89 3.43
C SER A 89 -10.31 -18.77 2.47
N ILE A 90 -10.56 -17.56 1.94
CA ILE A 90 -11.64 -17.32 0.98
C ILE A 90 -11.16 -17.31 -0.48
N GLY A 91 -9.85 -17.53 -0.71
CA GLY A 91 -9.26 -17.65 -2.03
C GLY A 91 -9.17 -16.34 -2.82
N ILE A 92 -8.89 -15.21 -2.15
CA ILE A 92 -8.51 -13.95 -2.76
C ILE A 92 -7.08 -13.60 -2.35
N GLN A 93 -6.27 -13.14 -3.28
CA GLN A 93 -4.90 -12.74 -2.94
C GLN A 93 -4.90 -11.44 -2.12
N TYR A 94 -4.21 -11.48 -0.98
CA TYR A 94 -3.92 -10.28 -0.19
C TYR A 94 -2.75 -9.50 -0.80
N LEU A 95 -2.87 -8.17 -0.82
CA LEU A 95 -1.80 -7.24 -1.16
C LEU A 95 -1.86 -6.04 -0.22
N SER A 96 -0.73 -5.42 0.06
CA SER A 96 -0.68 -4.14 0.77
C SER A 96 0.42 -3.24 0.24
N ALA A 97 0.19 -1.93 0.30
CA ALA A 97 1.19 -0.92 0.00
C ALA A 97 1.86 -0.47 1.31
N PRO A 98 3.17 -0.73 1.49
CA PRO A 98 3.92 -0.22 2.63
C PRO A 98 4.28 1.26 2.42
N PHE A 99 4.11 2.10 3.45
CA PHE A 99 4.44 3.52 3.40
C PHE A 99 5.71 3.88 4.19
N ASP A 100 6.40 2.90 4.74
CA ASP A 100 7.65 3.06 5.49
C ASP A 100 8.50 1.80 5.43
N VAL A 101 9.79 1.94 5.72
CA VAL A 101 10.76 0.82 5.67
C VAL A 101 10.44 -0.33 6.61
N PRO A 102 10.03 -0.14 7.88
CA PRO A 102 9.54 -1.22 8.72
C PRO A 102 8.38 -2.00 8.11
N SER A 103 7.42 -1.30 7.47
CA SER A 103 6.29 -1.93 6.78
C SER A 103 6.72 -2.75 5.56
N VAL A 104 7.71 -2.28 4.78
CA VAL A 104 8.33 -3.07 3.69
C VAL A 104 8.89 -4.38 4.23
N LYS A 105 9.74 -4.28 5.26
CA LYS A 105 10.37 -5.46 5.89
C LYS A 105 9.34 -6.42 6.47
N PHE A 106 8.31 -5.91 7.10
CA PHE A 106 7.21 -6.72 7.62
C PHE A 106 6.49 -7.47 6.50
N LEU A 107 6.03 -6.78 5.45
CA LEU A 107 5.30 -7.41 4.34
C LEU A 107 6.14 -8.46 3.61
N SER A 108 7.46 -8.28 3.50
CA SER A 108 8.35 -9.26 2.89
C SER A 108 8.39 -10.59 3.67
N THR A 109 8.11 -10.57 4.98
CA THR A 109 8.03 -11.80 5.80
C THR A 109 6.71 -12.57 5.60
N MET A 110 5.71 -11.97 4.95
CA MET A 110 4.40 -12.59 4.77
C MET A 110 4.31 -13.52 3.55
N GLY A 111 5.39 -13.68 2.78
CA GLY A 111 5.42 -14.55 1.59
C GLY A 111 4.50 -14.06 0.47
N LEU A 112 4.34 -12.75 0.31
CA LEU A 112 3.54 -12.16 -0.75
C LEU A 112 4.22 -12.36 -2.11
N PRO A 113 3.47 -12.74 -3.18
CA PRO A 113 4.05 -12.96 -4.51
C PRO A 113 4.45 -11.66 -5.21
N LEU A 114 3.96 -10.52 -4.73
CA LEU A 114 4.32 -9.20 -5.22
C LEU A 114 4.14 -8.14 -4.13
N LEU A 115 4.82 -7.01 -4.27
CA LEU A 115 4.72 -5.84 -3.39
C LEU A 115 4.24 -4.62 -4.20
N LYS A 116 3.63 -3.64 -3.53
CA LYS A 116 3.17 -2.40 -4.16
C LYS A 116 3.95 -1.21 -3.60
N ILE A 117 4.56 -0.42 -4.48
CA ILE A 117 5.17 0.86 -4.11
C ILE A 117 4.06 1.93 -4.07
N PRO A 118 3.92 2.75 -3.02
CA PRO A 118 3.07 3.95 -3.08
C PRO A 118 3.64 4.95 -4.10
N SER A 119 2.79 5.63 -4.89
CA SER A 119 3.29 6.58 -5.90
C SER A 119 4.09 7.74 -5.32
N GLY A 120 3.77 8.17 -4.10
CA GLY A 120 4.54 9.21 -3.40
C GLY A 120 5.97 8.82 -3.04
N GLU A 121 6.30 7.54 -3.10
CA GLU A 121 7.64 7.02 -2.77
C GLU A 121 8.54 6.83 -4.01
N ILE A 122 8.08 7.20 -5.21
CA ILE A 122 8.83 6.97 -6.45
C ILE A 122 10.18 7.70 -6.48
N THR A 123 10.29 8.83 -5.81
CA THR A 123 11.55 9.62 -5.69
C THR A 123 12.31 9.34 -4.39
N ASN A 124 11.80 8.45 -3.53
CA ASN A 124 12.44 8.09 -2.27
C ASN A 124 13.48 6.99 -2.49
N LEU A 125 14.70 7.38 -2.91
CA LEU A 125 15.79 6.46 -3.21
C LEU A 125 16.06 5.44 -2.08
N PRO A 126 16.22 5.82 -0.81
CA PRO A 126 16.46 4.85 0.26
C PRO A 126 15.32 3.83 0.42
N TYR A 127 14.08 4.24 0.16
CA TYR A 127 12.94 3.35 0.21
C TYR A 127 12.95 2.36 -0.97
N LEU A 128 13.25 2.84 -2.20
CA LEU A 128 13.34 1.99 -3.40
C LEU A 128 14.44 0.94 -3.29
N GLU A 129 15.60 1.30 -2.74
CA GLU A 129 16.70 0.36 -2.45
C GLU A 129 16.24 -0.77 -1.50
N VAL A 130 15.48 -0.43 -0.45
CA VAL A 130 14.92 -1.43 0.47
C VAL A 130 13.88 -2.30 -0.22
N MET A 131 13.03 -1.73 -1.07
CA MET A 131 12.06 -2.50 -1.86
C MET A 131 12.75 -3.48 -2.81
N ALA A 132 13.75 -3.03 -3.56
CA ALA A 132 14.53 -3.87 -4.47
C ALA A 132 15.24 -5.03 -3.76
N ALA A 133 15.78 -4.76 -2.58
CA ALA A 133 16.47 -5.76 -1.75
C ALA A 133 15.56 -6.93 -1.30
N GLN A 134 14.23 -6.78 -1.35
CA GLN A 134 13.30 -7.87 -1.02
C GLN A 134 13.26 -8.96 -2.09
N LYS A 135 13.78 -8.70 -3.30
CA LYS A 135 13.80 -9.66 -4.42
C LYS A 135 12.42 -10.23 -4.77
N THR A 136 11.40 -9.42 -4.58
CA THR A 136 10.00 -9.73 -4.86
C THR A 136 9.52 -8.85 -6.02
N PRO A 137 8.72 -9.35 -6.98
CA PRO A 137 8.10 -8.51 -8.00
C PRO A 137 7.37 -7.32 -7.41
N VAL A 138 7.40 -6.17 -8.09
CA VAL A 138 6.76 -4.95 -7.60
C VAL A 138 5.80 -4.34 -8.62
N LEU A 139 4.76 -3.69 -8.10
CA LEU A 139 3.90 -2.77 -8.85
C LEU A 139 4.37 -1.34 -8.57
N LEU A 140 4.81 -0.63 -9.62
CA LEU A 140 5.28 0.76 -9.54
C LEU A 140 4.22 1.70 -10.14
N PRO A 141 3.43 2.42 -9.33
CA PRO A 141 2.49 3.43 -9.82
C PRO A 141 3.22 4.73 -10.15
N THR A 142 2.74 5.46 -11.14
CA THR A 142 3.38 6.64 -11.71
C THR A 142 2.57 7.93 -11.52
N GLY A 143 1.68 7.96 -10.52
CA GLY A 143 0.89 9.15 -10.21
C GLY A 143 1.76 10.35 -9.85
N MET A 144 1.52 11.50 -10.48
CA MET A 144 2.27 12.77 -10.32
C MET A 144 3.77 12.68 -10.67
N SER A 145 4.20 11.67 -11.41
CA SER A 145 5.62 11.49 -11.74
C SER A 145 5.93 11.92 -13.16
N THR A 146 7.13 12.46 -13.35
CA THR A 146 7.73 12.70 -14.66
C THR A 146 8.31 11.41 -15.23
N LEU A 147 8.60 11.40 -16.54
CA LEU A 147 9.27 10.26 -17.18
C LEU A 147 10.68 10.02 -16.65
N ASP A 148 11.40 11.08 -16.29
CA ASP A 148 12.74 10.99 -15.73
C ASP A 148 12.71 10.34 -14.35
N GLU A 149 11.79 10.75 -13.46
CA GLU A 149 11.61 10.13 -12.14
C GLU A 149 11.22 8.64 -12.23
N ILE A 150 10.40 8.28 -13.22
CA ILE A 150 10.05 6.87 -13.48
C ILE A 150 11.29 6.09 -13.94
N THR A 151 12.10 6.67 -14.83
CA THR A 151 13.31 6.04 -15.35
C THR A 151 14.34 5.83 -14.22
N ASP A 152 14.54 6.85 -13.37
CA ASP A 152 15.43 6.75 -12.22
C ASP A 152 14.98 5.67 -11.24
N ALA A 153 13.69 5.63 -10.92
CA ALA A 153 13.12 4.61 -10.04
C ALA A 153 13.30 3.19 -10.60
N LEU A 154 13.08 3.00 -11.91
CA LEU A 154 13.33 1.72 -12.58
C LEU A 154 14.79 1.31 -12.50
N GLY A 155 15.72 2.26 -12.70
CA GLY A 155 17.16 2.01 -12.57
C GLY A 155 17.52 1.51 -11.17
N VAL A 156 17.03 2.17 -10.12
CA VAL A 156 17.25 1.76 -8.72
C VAL A 156 16.71 0.35 -8.44
N LEU A 157 15.50 0.05 -8.94
CA LEU A 157 14.89 -1.26 -8.72
C LEU A 157 15.65 -2.37 -9.45
N ASP A 158 16.12 -2.11 -10.68
CA ASP A 158 16.91 -3.06 -11.49
C ASP A 158 18.29 -3.29 -10.86
N ASP A 159 19.04 -2.24 -10.57
CA ASP A 159 20.35 -2.29 -9.89
C ASP A 159 20.26 -3.01 -8.54
N GLY A 160 19.18 -2.80 -7.80
CA GLY A 160 18.88 -3.49 -6.56
C GLY A 160 18.46 -4.96 -6.76
N GLY A 161 18.24 -5.40 -8.01
CA GLY A 161 17.91 -6.78 -8.40
C GLY A 161 16.46 -7.17 -8.12
N CYS A 162 15.53 -6.24 -8.27
CA CYS A 162 14.09 -6.55 -8.32
C CYS A 162 13.81 -7.45 -9.55
N PRO A 163 13.13 -8.61 -9.36
CA PRO A 163 13.00 -9.59 -10.46
C PRO A 163 12.04 -9.15 -11.57
N GLU A 164 11.06 -8.32 -11.24
CA GLU A 164 10.05 -7.83 -12.18
C GLU A 164 9.43 -6.53 -11.66
N VAL A 165 9.25 -5.56 -12.55
CA VAL A 165 8.55 -4.30 -12.26
C VAL A 165 7.39 -4.13 -13.23
N THR A 166 6.16 -4.11 -12.72
CA THR A 166 4.97 -3.75 -13.48
C THR A 166 4.62 -2.28 -13.23
N ILE A 167 4.64 -1.46 -14.28
CA ILE A 167 4.27 -0.04 -14.18
C ILE A 167 2.75 0.09 -14.22
N LEU A 168 2.19 0.87 -13.27
CA LEU A 168 0.79 1.23 -13.27
C LEU A 168 0.62 2.69 -13.71
N HIS A 169 -0.01 2.92 -14.86
CA HIS A 169 -0.38 4.26 -15.29
C HIS A 169 -1.58 4.74 -14.48
N CYS A 170 -1.38 5.74 -13.64
CA CYS A 170 -2.42 6.29 -12.76
C CYS A 170 -2.27 7.79 -12.56
N ASN A 171 -3.36 8.42 -12.14
CA ASN A 171 -3.41 9.79 -11.65
C ASN A 171 -3.50 9.79 -10.12
N THR A 172 -3.12 10.91 -9.50
CA THR A 172 -3.30 11.13 -8.07
C THR A 172 -4.51 12.06 -7.86
N GLN A 173 -5.66 11.59 -8.30
CA GLN A 173 -6.94 12.29 -8.10
C GLN A 173 -7.86 11.37 -7.30
N TYR A 174 -8.17 11.80 -6.06
CA TYR A 174 -8.99 11.08 -5.09
C TYR A 174 -10.25 11.89 -4.75
#